data_e6253ee509f59723d8bb699e70c1f173
#
_entry.id   e6253ee509f59723d8bb699e70c1f173
#
_cell.length_a   1.000
_cell.length_b   1.000
_cell.length_c   1.000
_cell.angle_alpha   90.00
_cell.angle_beta   90.00
_cell.angle_gamma   90.00
#
_symmetry.space_group_name_H-M   'P 1'
#
loop_
_entity.id
_entity.type
_entity.pdbx_description
1 polymer ?
#
loop_
_entity_poly.entity_id
_entity_poly.type
_entity_poly.pdbx_seq_one_letter_code
_entity_poly.pdbx_strand_id
1 'polypeptide(L)'
;GGKLMTYRLMAEWATDLACKKLGVDKPCTTMNEPLPGSRMEEGESNGRQVVADQPKRSSVGRHGEMAAKIASESKYDNSLVCECEDVTVGEVNYAVNELDVHNLIDLRRRTRVGMGTCQGELCACRAAGLLGEAHNCSQKAKDDLASFLNERWKGLYPVAWGEALRESEYTQWIYSGVCGME
;
A
#
# COMPACT_ATOMS: atom_id res chain seq x y z
N GLY A 1 -21.48 -14.99 -0.64
CA GLY A 1 -20.15 -14.92 -1.23
C GLY A 1 -19.77 -16.20 -1.94
N GLY A 2 -18.81 -16.12 -2.81
CA GLY A 2 -18.24 -17.24 -3.53
C GLY A 2 -16.92 -17.70 -2.91
N LYS A 3 -16.31 -18.70 -3.52
CA LYS A 3 -14.94 -19.12 -3.18
C LYS A 3 -13.95 -18.04 -3.64
N LEU A 4 -12.80 -17.94 -2.97
CA LEU A 4 -11.75 -16.99 -3.30
C LEU A 4 -11.36 -17.03 -4.79
N MET A 5 -11.30 -18.23 -5.39
CA MET A 5 -10.92 -18.41 -6.79
C MET A 5 -11.98 -17.92 -7.80
N THR A 6 -13.18 -17.54 -7.37
CA THR A 6 -14.26 -17.07 -8.26
C THR A 6 -14.42 -15.55 -8.28
N TYR A 7 -13.58 -14.80 -7.56
CA TYR A 7 -13.74 -13.35 -7.39
C TYR A 7 -13.73 -12.59 -8.73
N ARG A 8 -12.85 -12.97 -9.66
CA ARG A 8 -12.76 -12.32 -10.98
C ARG A 8 -14.07 -12.48 -11.77
N LEU A 9 -14.60 -13.71 -11.84
CA LEU A 9 -15.84 -13.99 -12.56
C LEU A 9 -17.04 -13.28 -11.90
N MET A 10 -17.07 -13.19 -10.58
CA MET A 10 -18.11 -12.44 -9.87
C MET A 10 -18.02 -10.93 -10.17
N ALA A 11 -16.82 -10.39 -10.24
CA ALA A 11 -16.60 -9.00 -10.63
C ALA A 11 -17.03 -8.75 -12.08
N GLU A 12 -16.70 -9.65 -13.01
CA GLU A 12 -17.15 -9.60 -14.42
C GLU A 12 -18.67 -9.52 -14.50
N TRP A 13 -19.39 -10.45 -13.90
CA TRP A 13 -20.86 -10.43 -13.92
C TRP A 13 -21.49 -9.17 -13.33
N ALA A 14 -20.93 -8.68 -12.23
CA ALA A 14 -21.41 -7.44 -11.60
C ALA A 14 -21.18 -6.23 -12.51
N THR A 15 -20.01 -6.16 -13.14
CA THR A 15 -19.65 -5.09 -14.08
C THR A 15 -20.48 -5.14 -15.34
N ASP A 16 -20.69 -6.32 -15.93
CA ASP A 16 -21.53 -6.50 -17.12
C ASP A 16 -22.97 -6.05 -16.85
N LEU A 17 -23.51 -6.38 -15.67
CA LEU A 17 -24.84 -5.90 -15.27
C LEU A 17 -24.90 -4.38 -15.12
N ALA A 18 -23.87 -3.78 -14.57
CA ALA A 18 -23.76 -2.33 -14.44
C ALA A 18 -23.64 -1.65 -15.82
N CYS A 19 -22.78 -2.17 -16.69
CA CYS A 19 -22.62 -1.69 -18.06
C CYS A 19 -23.95 -1.75 -18.83
N LYS A 20 -24.65 -2.89 -18.74
CA LYS A 20 -25.97 -3.03 -19.37
C LYS A 20 -26.96 -1.98 -18.88
N LYS A 21 -26.98 -1.66 -17.57
CA LYS A 21 -27.87 -0.63 -17.02
C LYS A 21 -27.49 0.78 -17.48
N LEU A 22 -26.21 1.03 -17.73
CA LEU A 22 -25.67 2.30 -18.19
C LEU A 22 -25.70 2.45 -19.72
N GLY A 23 -26.12 1.42 -20.45
CA GLY A 23 -26.11 1.41 -21.91
C GLY A 23 -24.70 1.34 -22.52
N VAL A 24 -23.74 0.84 -21.78
CA VAL A 24 -22.36 0.65 -22.23
C VAL A 24 -22.18 -0.78 -22.73
N ASP A 25 -21.79 -0.92 -23.99
CA ASP A 25 -21.44 -2.21 -24.61
C ASP A 25 -19.91 -2.34 -24.69
N LYS A 26 -19.31 -2.86 -23.65
CA LYS A 26 -17.87 -3.08 -23.56
C LYS A 26 -17.59 -4.46 -22.96
N PRO A 27 -17.02 -5.40 -23.73
CA PRO A 27 -16.72 -6.74 -23.23
C PRO A 27 -15.63 -6.70 -22.15
N CYS A 28 -15.72 -7.60 -21.17
CA CYS A 28 -14.69 -7.78 -20.18
C CYS A 28 -13.46 -8.46 -20.80
N THR A 29 -12.28 -7.91 -20.56
CA THR A 29 -10.98 -8.41 -21.05
C THR A 29 -10.12 -9.02 -19.98
N THR A 30 -10.50 -8.90 -18.71
CA THR A 30 -9.69 -9.29 -17.55
C THR A 30 -9.28 -10.77 -17.49
N MET A 31 -9.97 -11.65 -18.25
CA MET A 31 -9.58 -13.05 -18.36
C MET A 31 -8.26 -13.24 -19.13
N ASN A 32 -8.03 -12.36 -20.12
CA ASN A 32 -6.93 -12.48 -21.08
C ASN A 32 -5.81 -11.46 -20.83
N GLU A 33 -6.03 -10.51 -19.93
CA GLU A 33 -5.06 -9.50 -19.57
C GLU A 33 -4.24 -9.94 -18.36
N PRO A 34 -2.92 -10.02 -18.47
CA PRO A 34 -2.06 -10.28 -17.33
C PRO A 34 -2.14 -9.10 -16.35
N LEU A 35 -2.05 -9.40 -15.06
CA LEU A 35 -1.95 -8.35 -14.04
C LEU A 35 -0.68 -7.52 -14.27
N PRO A 36 -0.72 -6.20 -13.99
CA PRO A 36 0.48 -5.37 -14.01
C PRO A 36 1.60 -6.01 -13.17
N GLY A 37 2.79 -6.08 -13.74
CA GLY A 37 3.95 -6.70 -13.08
C GLY A 37 4.03 -8.24 -13.15
N SER A 38 3.05 -8.92 -13.76
CA SER A 38 3.10 -10.38 -13.92
C SER A 38 3.98 -10.86 -15.07
N ARG A 39 4.39 -9.97 -15.97
CA ARG A 39 5.30 -10.25 -17.09
C ARG A 39 6.77 -10.11 -16.66
N MET A 40 7.20 -10.92 -15.71
CA MET A 40 8.62 -11.02 -15.40
C MET A 40 9.21 -12.15 -16.23
N GLU A 41 10.24 -11.87 -17.01
CA GLU A 41 11.03 -12.93 -17.65
C GLU A 41 11.69 -13.80 -16.58
N GLU A 42 11.58 -15.11 -16.73
CA GLU A 42 12.18 -16.11 -15.84
C GLU A 42 13.71 -16.08 -15.94
N GLY A 43 14.37 -15.01 -15.64
CA GLY A 43 15.82 -14.88 -15.79
C GLY A 43 16.51 -14.00 -14.75
N GLU A 44 15.80 -13.12 -14.08
CA GLU A 44 16.44 -12.11 -13.23
C GLU A 44 16.40 -12.40 -11.71
N SER A 45 16.07 -13.62 -11.29
CA SER A 45 16.02 -13.95 -9.87
C SER A 45 17.36 -14.37 -9.22
N ASN A 46 18.45 -14.40 -9.96
CA ASN A 46 19.76 -14.84 -9.47
C ASN A 46 20.77 -13.69 -9.39
N GLY A 47 20.86 -13.06 -8.25
CA GLY A 47 21.99 -12.15 -7.99
C GLY A 47 21.79 -11.23 -6.82
N ARG A 48 22.31 -11.65 -5.68
CA ARG A 48 22.58 -10.79 -4.53
C ARG A 48 23.68 -9.79 -4.86
N GLN A 49 23.36 -8.74 -5.57
CA GLN A 49 24.19 -7.54 -5.57
C GLN A 49 23.29 -6.36 -5.28
N VAL A 50 23.44 -5.79 -4.11
CA VAL A 50 22.83 -4.51 -3.72
C VAL A 50 23.63 -3.44 -4.48
N VAL A 51 23.22 -3.16 -5.70
CA VAL A 51 23.67 -1.97 -6.42
C VAL A 51 22.70 -0.85 -6.02
N ALA A 52 23.20 0.30 -5.67
CA ALA A 52 22.43 1.42 -5.12
C ALA A 52 21.24 1.87 -6.00
N ASP A 53 21.29 1.57 -7.29
CA ASP A 53 20.29 1.97 -8.29
C ASP A 53 19.42 0.80 -8.79
N GLN A 54 19.49 -0.38 -8.16
CA GLN A 54 18.61 -1.50 -8.52
C GLN A 54 17.35 -1.57 -7.66
N PRO A 55 16.21 -1.87 -8.26
CA PRO A 55 14.97 -2.01 -7.51
C PRO A 55 15.07 -3.18 -6.53
N LYS A 56 14.51 -3.00 -5.35
CA LYS A 56 14.42 -4.08 -4.37
C LYS A 56 13.53 -5.21 -4.89
N ARG A 57 13.85 -6.45 -4.52
CA ARG A 57 13.06 -7.63 -4.93
C ARG A 57 11.59 -7.51 -4.54
N SER A 58 11.30 -6.93 -3.39
CA SER A 58 9.95 -6.65 -2.92
C SER A 58 9.22 -5.64 -3.81
N SER A 59 9.92 -4.59 -4.26
CA SER A 59 9.39 -3.60 -5.20
C SER A 59 9.11 -4.23 -6.57
N VAL A 60 10.02 -5.07 -7.07
CA VAL A 60 9.81 -5.83 -8.32
C VAL A 60 8.57 -6.73 -8.20
N GLY A 61 8.39 -7.41 -7.08
CA GLY A 61 7.22 -8.25 -6.84
C GLY A 61 5.89 -7.46 -6.80
N ARG A 62 5.92 -6.18 -6.41
CA ARG A 62 4.72 -5.31 -6.36
C ARG A 62 4.44 -4.59 -7.66
N HIS A 63 5.48 -4.09 -8.35
CA HIS A 63 5.37 -3.15 -9.46
C HIS A 63 5.91 -3.69 -10.79
N GLY A 64 6.48 -4.91 -10.80
CA GLY A 64 7.02 -5.54 -11.99
C GLY A 64 8.08 -4.67 -12.70
N GLU A 65 7.94 -4.49 -13.99
CA GLU A 65 8.83 -3.70 -14.83
C GLU A 65 8.94 -2.21 -14.42
N MET A 66 7.91 -1.67 -13.74
CA MET A 66 7.95 -0.30 -13.24
C MET A 66 8.91 -0.11 -12.06
N ALA A 67 9.32 -1.18 -11.38
CA ALA A 67 10.22 -1.09 -10.24
C ALA A 67 11.57 -0.44 -10.58
N ALA A 68 12.11 -0.70 -11.78
CA ALA A 68 13.35 -0.08 -12.24
C ALA A 68 13.21 1.44 -12.41
N LYS A 69 12.10 1.89 -13.01
CA LYS A 69 11.79 3.32 -13.14
C LYS A 69 11.66 3.97 -11.76
N ILE A 70 10.88 3.36 -10.85
CA ILE A 70 10.68 3.85 -9.49
C ILE A 70 12.01 4.04 -8.76
N ALA A 71 12.92 3.06 -8.87
CA ALA A 71 14.23 3.10 -8.20
C ALA A 71 15.18 4.17 -8.78
N SER A 72 15.02 4.57 -10.04
CA SER A 72 15.93 5.48 -10.74
C SER A 72 15.52 6.95 -10.74
N GLU A 73 14.27 7.27 -10.34
CA GLU A 73 13.75 8.64 -10.48
C GLU A 73 14.38 9.66 -9.54
N SER A 74 14.90 9.27 -8.38
CA SER A 74 15.60 10.18 -7.48
C SER A 74 16.57 9.46 -6.55
N LYS A 75 17.59 10.20 -6.09
CA LYS A 75 18.59 9.72 -5.13
C LYS A 75 18.00 9.26 -3.81
N TYR A 76 16.84 9.78 -3.42
CA TYR A 76 16.17 9.48 -2.14
C TYR A 76 15.06 8.45 -2.26
N ASP A 77 14.69 8.06 -3.46
CA ASP A 77 13.55 7.15 -3.70
C ASP A 77 13.80 5.73 -3.20
N ASN A 78 15.05 5.35 -3.00
CA ASN A 78 15.43 4.07 -2.40
C ASN A 78 15.44 4.08 -0.86
N SER A 79 15.18 5.22 -0.22
CA SER A 79 15.07 5.29 1.24
C SER A 79 13.84 4.53 1.71
N LEU A 80 14.00 3.78 2.83
CA LEU A 80 12.90 2.99 3.37
C LEU A 80 11.89 3.84 4.11
N VAL A 81 10.63 3.64 3.77
CA VAL A 81 9.46 4.10 4.55
C VAL A 81 9.00 2.99 5.49
N CYS A 82 8.95 1.75 5.01
CA CYS A 82 8.51 0.60 5.77
C CYS A 82 9.57 -0.50 5.73
N GLU A 83 10.20 -0.77 6.86
CA GLU A 83 11.24 -1.78 7.01
C GLU A 83 10.69 -3.21 6.97
N CYS A 84 9.49 -3.43 7.52
CA CYS A 84 8.88 -4.77 7.57
C CYS A 84 8.50 -5.32 6.19
N GLU A 85 8.07 -4.44 5.29
CA GLU A 85 7.62 -4.79 3.95
C GLU A 85 8.58 -4.26 2.87
N ASP A 86 9.69 -3.65 3.29
CA ASP A 86 10.73 -3.14 2.40
C ASP A 86 10.18 -2.18 1.32
N VAL A 87 9.31 -1.23 1.77
CA VAL A 87 8.69 -0.22 0.90
C VAL A 87 9.52 1.06 0.92
N THR A 88 9.80 1.61 -0.26
CA THR A 88 10.62 2.81 -0.45
C THR A 88 9.79 4.08 -0.60
N VAL A 89 10.44 5.24 -0.46
CA VAL A 89 9.85 6.56 -0.75
C VAL A 89 9.41 6.64 -2.20
N GLY A 90 10.21 6.10 -3.13
CA GLY A 90 9.86 6.06 -4.57
C GLY A 90 8.58 5.29 -4.84
N GLU A 91 8.35 4.17 -4.14
CA GLU A 91 7.08 3.42 -4.28
C GLU A 91 5.89 4.21 -3.75
N VAL A 92 6.06 4.98 -2.67
CA VAL A 92 5.00 5.86 -2.16
C VAL A 92 4.70 6.97 -3.17
N ASN A 93 5.72 7.65 -3.68
CA ASN A 93 5.58 8.70 -4.69
C ASN A 93 4.92 8.17 -5.97
N TYR A 94 5.36 7.02 -6.44
CA TYR A 94 4.76 6.36 -7.60
C TYR A 94 3.28 6.05 -7.36
N ALA A 95 2.93 5.53 -6.18
CA ALA A 95 1.55 5.20 -5.86
C ALA A 95 0.65 6.45 -5.83
N VAL A 96 1.15 7.57 -5.33
CA VAL A 96 0.41 8.84 -5.32
C VAL A 96 0.26 9.43 -6.72
N ASN A 97 1.34 9.46 -7.51
CA ASN A 97 1.35 10.16 -8.79
C ASN A 97 0.73 9.35 -9.94
N GLU A 98 0.89 8.02 -9.92
CA GLU A 98 0.53 7.16 -11.06
C GLU A 98 -0.63 6.19 -10.75
N LEU A 99 -0.91 5.90 -9.48
CA LEU A 99 -1.94 4.95 -9.08
C LEU A 99 -3.13 5.60 -8.36
N ASP A 100 -3.20 6.94 -8.38
CA ASP A 100 -4.31 7.73 -7.83
C ASP A 100 -4.59 7.44 -6.33
N VAL A 101 -3.52 7.30 -5.55
CA VAL A 101 -3.62 7.04 -4.12
C VAL A 101 -3.78 8.35 -3.35
N HIS A 102 -4.86 8.47 -2.58
CA HIS A 102 -5.19 9.70 -1.87
C HIS A 102 -5.14 9.59 -0.34
N ASN A 103 -5.03 8.39 0.21
CA ASN A 103 -5.01 8.19 1.66
C ASN A 103 -4.13 6.99 2.06
N LEU A 104 -3.81 6.94 3.36
CA LEU A 104 -2.89 5.93 3.89
C LEU A 104 -3.44 4.50 3.82
N ILE A 105 -4.76 4.33 3.94
CA ILE A 105 -5.40 3.01 3.85
C ILE A 105 -5.29 2.46 2.43
N ASP A 106 -5.46 3.30 1.42
CA ASP A 106 -5.30 2.90 0.02
C ASP A 106 -3.83 2.68 -0.34
N LEU A 107 -2.94 3.56 0.13
CA LEU A 107 -1.49 3.37 0.01
C LEU A 107 -1.05 1.99 0.55
N ARG A 108 -1.56 1.62 1.73
CA ARG A 108 -1.33 0.30 2.34
C ARG A 108 -1.70 -0.85 1.40
N ARG A 109 -2.83 -0.75 0.71
CA ARG A 109 -3.31 -1.77 -0.23
C ARG A 109 -2.48 -1.87 -1.49
N ARG A 110 -1.91 -0.75 -1.95
CA ARG A 110 -1.10 -0.68 -3.17
C ARG A 110 0.35 -1.09 -2.96
N THR A 111 0.94 -0.70 -1.84
CA THR A 111 2.38 -0.86 -1.57
C THR A 111 2.69 -1.84 -0.45
N ARG A 112 1.70 -2.29 0.32
CA ARG A 112 1.83 -3.07 1.55
C ARG A 112 2.44 -2.31 2.73
N VAL A 113 2.67 -0.99 2.62
CA VAL A 113 3.12 -0.18 3.76
C VAL A 113 2.19 -0.38 4.96
N GLY A 114 2.75 -0.64 6.14
CA GLY A 114 1.96 -0.90 7.35
C GLY A 114 1.30 -2.28 7.44
N MET A 115 1.60 -3.22 6.52
CA MET A 115 1.08 -4.59 6.57
C MET A 115 1.99 -5.61 7.24
N GLY A 116 3.25 -5.26 7.49
CA GLY A 116 4.21 -6.14 8.14
C GLY A 116 3.90 -6.37 9.63
N THR A 117 4.80 -7.07 10.31
CA THR A 117 4.62 -7.53 11.70
C THR A 117 4.32 -6.40 12.69
N CYS A 118 4.89 -5.20 12.49
CA CYS A 118 4.61 -4.03 13.34
C CYS A 118 3.27 -3.35 13.05
N GLN A 119 2.55 -3.76 12.01
CA GLN A 119 1.24 -3.22 11.62
C GLN A 119 1.21 -1.68 11.50
N GLY A 120 2.29 -1.10 11.00
CA GLY A 120 2.38 0.32 10.73
C GLY A 120 2.95 1.17 11.87
N GLU A 121 3.27 0.57 13.02
CA GLU A 121 3.79 1.30 14.19
C GLU A 121 5.01 2.18 13.85
N LEU A 122 5.93 1.66 13.02
CA LEU A 122 7.13 2.40 12.64
C LEU A 122 6.94 3.30 11.41
N CYS A 123 6.11 2.90 10.47
CA CYS A 123 6.05 3.54 9.16
C CYS A 123 4.82 4.44 8.95
N ALA A 124 3.75 4.31 9.73
CA ALA A 124 2.50 5.02 9.45
C ALA A 124 2.68 6.54 9.49
N CYS A 125 3.41 7.09 10.48
CA CYS A 125 3.69 8.52 10.57
C CYS A 125 4.49 9.03 9.36
N ARG A 126 5.54 8.28 8.95
CA ARG A 126 6.37 8.64 7.78
C ARG A 126 5.55 8.63 6.49
N ALA A 127 4.76 7.58 6.30
CA ALA A 127 3.90 7.44 5.12
C ALA A 127 2.80 8.52 5.08
N ALA A 128 2.18 8.85 6.22
CA ALA A 128 1.21 9.93 6.32
C ALA A 128 1.86 11.30 6.01
N GLY A 129 3.08 11.52 6.49
CA GLY A 129 3.86 12.73 6.18
C GLY A 129 4.10 12.90 4.69
N LEU A 130 4.55 11.83 4.00
CA LEU A 130 4.77 11.84 2.54
C LEU A 130 3.47 12.12 1.77
N LEU A 131 2.36 11.52 2.19
CA LEU A 131 1.04 11.81 1.59
C LEU A 131 0.62 13.27 1.82
N GLY A 132 0.82 13.80 3.03
CA GLY A 132 0.53 15.18 3.34
C GLY A 132 1.38 16.16 2.53
N GLU A 133 2.66 15.86 2.32
CA GLU A 133 3.56 16.62 1.46
C GLU A 133 3.11 16.59 0.00
N ALA A 134 2.84 15.39 -0.53
CA ALA A 134 2.38 15.21 -1.91
C ALA A 134 1.07 15.97 -2.22
N HIS A 135 0.18 16.07 -1.23
CA HIS A 135 -1.08 16.80 -1.37
C HIS A 135 -1.02 18.27 -0.87
N ASN A 136 0.15 18.76 -0.46
CA ASN A 136 0.31 20.09 0.12
C ASN A 136 -0.64 20.38 1.30
N CYS A 137 -0.93 19.39 2.12
CA CYS A 137 -1.91 19.49 3.21
C CYS A 137 -1.47 18.72 4.46
N SER A 138 -0.92 19.42 5.44
CA SER A 138 -0.49 18.82 6.72
C SER A 138 -1.67 18.27 7.55
N GLN A 139 -2.83 18.89 7.46
CA GLN A 139 -4.03 18.39 8.16
C GLN A 139 -4.45 17.03 7.60
N LYS A 140 -4.36 16.86 6.29
CA LYS A 140 -4.64 15.57 5.65
C LYS A 140 -3.74 14.43 6.18
N ALA A 141 -2.48 14.71 6.46
CA ALA A 141 -1.57 13.71 7.05
C ALA A 141 -2.08 13.20 8.40
N LYS A 142 -2.58 14.12 9.26
CA LYS A 142 -3.16 13.76 10.56
C LYS A 142 -4.45 12.95 10.41
N ASP A 143 -5.35 13.39 9.53
CA ASP A 143 -6.63 12.72 9.28
C ASP A 143 -6.41 11.31 8.71
N ASP A 144 -5.48 11.15 7.79
CA ASP A 144 -5.09 9.86 7.21
C ASP A 144 -4.48 8.93 8.28
N LEU A 145 -3.63 9.46 9.16
CA LEU A 145 -3.05 8.69 10.25
C LEU A 145 -4.12 8.24 11.24
N ALA A 146 -5.03 9.13 11.64
CA ALA A 146 -6.14 8.79 12.52
C ALA A 146 -7.05 7.72 11.90
N SER A 147 -7.37 7.85 10.61
CA SER A 147 -8.15 6.86 9.88
C SER A 147 -7.45 5.49 9.81
N PHE A 148 -6.14 5.48 9.58
CA PHE A 148 -5.33 4.25 9.58
C PHE A 148 -5.34 3.56 10.95
N LEU A 149 -5.17 4.31 12.04
CA LEU A 149 -5.18 3.76 13.40
C LEU A 149 -6.55 3.19 13.76
N ASN A 150 -7.63 3.85 13.34
CA ASN A 150 -8.98 3.35 13.52
C ASN A 150 -9.22 2.02 12.77
N GLU A 151 -8.72 1.90 11.53
CA GLU A 151 -8.80 0.63 10.79
C GLU A 151 -7.94 -0.47 11.44
N ARG A 152 -6.76 -0.12 11.94
CA ARG A 152 -5.91 -1.04 12.70
C ARG A 152 -6.61 -1.52 13.97
N TRP A 153 -7.26 -0.60 14.70
CA TRP A 153 -7.97 -0.92 15.92
C TRP A 153 -9.10 -1.92 15.71
N LYS A 154 -9.84 -1.84 14.62
CA LYS A 154 -10.88 -2.82 14.28
C LYS A 154 -10.35 -4.26 14.26
N GLY A 155 -9.15 -4.47 13.77
CA GLY A 155 -8.50 -5.79 13.73
C GLY A 155 -7.90 -6.21 15.07
N LEU A 156 -7.49 -5.27 15.91
CA LEU A 156 -6.90 -5.52 17.22
C LEU A 156 -7.94 -5.73 18.33
N TYR A 157 -9.04 -5.00 18.26
CA TYR A 157 -10.07 -4.98 19.30
C TYR A 157 -10.51 -6.37 19.78
N PRO A 158 -10.74 -7.38 18.92
CA PRO A 158 -11.17 -8.71 19.38
C PRO A 158 -10.12 -9.45 20.22
N VAL A 159 -8.83 -9.09 20.12
CA VAL A 159 -7.72 -9.72 20.82
C VAL A 159 -7.00 -8.78 21.80
N ALA A 160 -7.47 -7.53 21.91
CA ALA A 160 -6.88 -6.51 22.77
C ALA A 160 -7.38 -6.67 24.22
N TRP A 161 -6.76 -7.59 24.95
CA TRP A 161 -6.97 -7.79 26.37
C TRP A 161 -5.65 -8.10 27.08
N GLY A 162 -5.57 -7.84 28.39
CA GLY A 162 -4.36 -8.04 29.16
C GLY A 162 -3.16 -7.22 28.61
N GLU A 163 -2.03 -7.86 28.38
CA GLU A 163 -0.83 -7.23 27.89
C GLU A 163 -0.98 -6.64 26.47
N ALA A 164 -1.74 -7.32 25.60
CA ALA A 164 -1.97 -6.84 24.23
C ALA A 164 -2.76 -5.53 24.21
N LEU A 165 -3.70 -5.34 25.12
CA LEU A 165 -4.40 -4.06 25.29
C LEU A 165 -3.45 -2.97 25.75
N ARG A 166 -2.62 -3.24 26.74
CA ARG A 166 -1.64 -2.28 27.25
C ARG A 166 -0.66 -1.80 26.18
N GLU A 167 -0.13 -2.71 25.38
CA GLU A 167 0.76 -2.36 24.27
C GLU A 167 0.03 -1.54 23.19
N SER A 168 -1.24 -1.86 22.90
CA SER A 168 -2.04 -1.11 21.95
C SER A 168 -2.34 0.31 22.43
N GLU A 169 -2.66 0.47 23.71
CA GLU A 169 -2.85 1.77 24.35
C GLU A 169 -1.56 2.58 24.36
N TYR A 170 -0.43 1.96 24.71
CA TYR A 170 0.87 2.61 24.71
C TYR A 170 1.22 3.15 23.32
N THR A 171 1.03 2.34 22.28
CA THR A 171 1.23 2.76 20.88
C THR A 171 0.32 3.93 20.51
N GLN A 172 -0.95 3.89 20.91
CA GLN A 172 -1.90 4.99 20.67
C GLN A 172 -1.44 6.29 21.34
N TRP A 173 -0.97 6.21 22.59
CA TRP A 173 -0.43 7.38 23.30
C TRP A 173 0.81 7.99 22.64
N ILE A 174 1.69 7.14 22.10
CA ILE A 174 2.84 7.63 21.33
C ILE A 174 2.37 8.44 20.12
N TYR A 175 1.43 7.92 19.33
CA TYR A 175 0.91 8.65 18.17
C TYR A 175 0.18 9.94 18.57
N SER A 176 -0.64 9.90 19.60
CA SER A 176 -1.33 11.10 20.08
C SER A 176 -0.34 12.17 20.52
N GLY A 177 0.68 11.80 21.32
CA GLY A 177 1.69 12.74 21.80
C GLY A 177 2.66 13.23 20.72
N VAL A 178 3.21 12.34 19.90
CA VAL A 178 4.23 12.66 18.91
C VAL A 178 3.63 13.33 17.67
N CYS A 179 2.47 12.87 17.23
CA CYS A 179 1.84 13.35 15.99
C CYS A 179 0.74 14.40 16.24
N GLY A 180 0.47 14.75 17.53
CA GLY A 180 -0.51 15.76 17.88
C GLY A 180 -1.91 15.45 17.35
N MET A 181 -2.38 14.22 17.60
CA MET A 181 -3.70 13.73 17.17
C MET A 181 -4.75 13.85 18.29
N GLU A 182 -4.73 14.90 19.07
CA GLU A 182 -5.74 15.18 20.09
C GLU A 182 -7.04 15.71 19.48
#